data_3ef32a888e69ea375608837dd6ea48de
#
_entry.id   3ef32a888e69ea375608837dd6ea48de
#
_cell.length_a   1.000
_cell.length_b   1.000
_cell.length_c   1.000
_cell.angle_alpha   90.00
_cell.angle_beta   90.00
_cell.angle_gamma   90.00
#
_symmetry.space_group_name_H-M   'P 1'
#
loop_
_entity.id
_entity.type
_entity.pdbx_description
1 polymer ?
#
loop_
_entity_poly.entity_id
_entity_poly.type
_entity_poly.pdbx_seq_one_letter_code
_entity_poly.pdbx_strand_id
1 'polypeptide(L)'
;MYNYNNSYLHGFRGNIETSQVNNVTNNKTESNDQENKTVTQQQELQQVTPDFNVKVPVGYTKTGVEKLSNGQEIHCYKLNNGQKVMIAPKESAMTTLNTYVNTGSMNEKDDERGISHFCEHMAFNGTKGSDGYEKLGIGDVFRKVGDMGGRTNASTNFAETNYTISIPQFNKNDFETIVKMQSSMMNNLEMSDNMVDKEHGPVTSEINMYSDMPDNIAANVAIKNLYNIQTTSDDVVAGTVDNIMNVDSKKVIDYYKNNYYPANMTTVVTGDVNPDEAIEIIAKNFRGENPSKTDRRMEALKPIDKTVRKDIISNKAVATTGVICFNGPENNNTKDNIAIELVNEYLFNRLNSKINQSLDE
;
A
#
# COMPACT_ATOMS: atom_id res chain seq x y z
N MET A 1 0.41 10.87 -20.70
CA MET A 1 1.80 11.05 -20.24
C MET A 1 1.77 10.91 -18.74
N TYR A 2 1.91 9.69 -18.25
CA TYR A 2 1.84 9.40 -16.81
C TYR A 2 3.16 9.84 -16.20
N ASN A 3 3.12 10.87 -15.35
CA ASN A 3 4.24 11.22 -14.50
C ASN A 3 4.31 10.17 -13.37
N TYR A 4 5.02 9.09 -13.59
CA TYR A 4 5.48 8.26 -12.49
C TYR A 4 6.48 9.10 -11.67
N ASN A 5 5.99 9.67 -10.59
CA ASN A 5 6.88 10.13 -9.55
C ASN A 5 7.72 8.92 -9.13
N ASN A 6 9.01 9.09 -9.00
CA ASN A 6 10.02 8.17 -8.47
C ASN A 6 9.71 7.64 -7.05
N SER A 7 8.45 7.30 -6.76
CA SER A 7 8.04 6.75 -5.46
C SER A 7 8.71 5.39 -5.19
N TYR A 8 9.06 4.64 -6.23
CA TYR A 8 9.84 3.41 -6.06
C TYR A 8 11.25 3.66 -5.53
N LEU A 9 11.95 4.68 -6.01
CA LEU A 9 13.27 5.04 -5.50
C LEU A 9 13.20 5.78 -4.16
N HIS A 10 12.10 6.48 -3.87
CA HIS A 10 11.88 7.10 -2.55
C HIS A 10 11.40 6.12 -1.49
N GLY A 11 10.73 5.03 -1.84
CA GLY A 11 10.38 3.92 -0.94
C GLY A 11 11.61 3.15 -0.45
N PHE A 12 12.74 3.21 -1.17
CA PHE A 12 14.01 2.59 -0.79
C PHE A 12 14.86 3.42 0.18
N ARG A 13 14.42 4.58 0.61
CA ARG A 13 15.03 5.34 1.69
C ARG A 13 14.61 4.75 3.04
N GLY A 14 15.02 3.53 3.34
CA GLY A 14 15.00 2.98 4.69
C GLY A 14 13.64 2.70 5.35
N ASN A 15 12.51 2.94 4.68
CA ASN A 15 11.20 2.74 5.25
C ASN A 15 10.39 1.73 4.41
N ILE A 16 10.59 0.45 4.66
CA ILE A 16 9.57 -0.55 4.36
C ILE A 16 8.56 -0.45 5.49
N GLU A 17 7.44 0.21 5.26
CA GLU A 17 6.33 0.21 6.21
C GLU A 17 5.74 -1.20 6.31
N THR A 18 6.25 -1.96 7.27
CA THR A 18 5.62 -3.20 7.66
C THR A 18 4.53 -2.88 8.68
N SER A 19 3.28 -3.01 8.30
CA SER A 19 2.18 -3.05 9.27
C SER A 19 2.46 -4.15 10.28
N GLN A 20 2.41 -3.80 11.55
CA GLN A 20 2.80 -4.59 12.71
C GLN A 20 2.37 -6.06 12.63
N VAL A 21 3.35 -6.95 12.61
CA VAL A 21 3.19 -8.33 13.07
C VAL A 21 3.79 -8.37 14.47
N ASN A 22 2.95 -8.52 15.49
CA ASN A 22 3.40 -8.80 16.86
C ASN A 22 4.08 -10.17 16.89
N ASN A 23 5.39 -10.20 16.80
CA ASN A 23 6.17 -11.39 17.11
C ASN A 23 6.65 -11.30 18.56
N VAL A 24 6.03 -12.10 19.40
CA VAL A 24 6.57 -12.46 20.72
C VAL A 24 7.78 -13.37 20.50
N THR A 25 8.97 -12.82 20.62
CA THR A 25 10.19 -13.60 20.70
C THR A 25 10.42 -14.03 22.15
N ASN A 26 10.28 -15.31 22.40
CA ASN A 26 10.76 -15.97 23.62
C ASN A 26 12.30 -15.99 23.63
N ASN A 27 12.92 -15.14 24.39
CA ASN A 27 14.31 -15.33 24.82
C ASN A 27 14.31 -15.93 26.23
N LYS A 28 14.67 -17.22 26.31
CA LYS A 28 15.11 -17.85 27.56
C LYS A 28 16.52 -17.34 27.89
N THR A 29 16.65 -16.69 29.01
CA THR A 29 17.88 -16.64 29.79
C THR A 29 17.55 -16.98 31.22
N GLU A 30 18.16 -18.06 31.70
CA GLU A 30 18.08 -18.50 33.08
C GLU A 30 18.91 -17.56 33.97
N SER A 31 18.32 -17.08 35.06
CA SER A 31 19.03 -16.93 36.34
C SER A 31 18.04 -16.63 37.47
N ASN A 32 18.20 -17.40 38.48
CA ASN A 32 17.62 -17.57 39.79
C ASN A 32 17.04 -16.36 40.54
N ASP A 33 15.93 -16.75 41.26
CA ASP A 33 15.53 -16.40 42.63
C ASP A 33 14.92 -15.04 42.95
N GLN A 34 13.71 -15.05 43.24
CA GLN A 34 12.95 -14.80 44.47
C GLN A 34 11.57 -14.19 44.21
N GLU A 35 10.64 -14.76 44.93
CA GLU A 35 9.22 -14.53 45.03
C GLU A 35 8.76 -13.06 44.97
N ASN A 36 7.83 -12.78 44.08
CA ASN A 36 6.69 -11.92 44.42
C ASN A 36 5.49 -12.27 43.53
N LYS A 37 4.44 -12.78 44.17
CA LYS A 37 3.16 -13.06 43.58
C LYS A 37 2.50 -11.75 43.15
N THR A 38 2.45 -11.48 41.87
CA THR A 38 1.50 -10.55 41.29
C THR A 38 0.75 -11.30 40.19
N VAL A 39 -0.51 -11.57 40.47
CA VAL A 39 -1.45 -12.18 39.54
C VAL A 39 -1.69 -11.19 38.41
N THR A 40 -1.02 -11.38 37.30
CA THR A 40 -1.34 -10.70 36.05
C THR A 40 -2.31 -11.60 35.30
N GLN A 41 -3.58 -11.26 35.30
CA GLN A 41 -4.54 -11.85 34.38
C GLN A 41 -4.12 -11.45 32.96
N GLN A 42 -3.48 -12.35 32.26
CA GLN A 42 -3.42 -12.32 30.81
C GLN A 42 -4.83 -12.62 30.30
N GLN A 43 -5.57 -11.56 29.95
CA GLN A 43 -6.70 -11.70 29.06
C GLN A 43 -6.12 -12.09 27.70
N GLU A 44 -6.23 -13.37 27.36
CA GLU A 44 -6.21 -13.81 25.97
C GLU A 44 -7.25 -12.99 25.22
N LEU A 45 -6.81 -12.08 24.38
CA LEU A 45 -7.65 -11.48 23.35
C LEU A 45 -8.06 -12.63 22.42
N GLN A 46 -9.17 -13.28 22.73
CA GLN A 46 -9.85 -14.11 21.76
C GLN A 46 -10.13 -13.20 20.56
N GLN A 47 -9.46 -13.48 19.46
CA GLN A 47 -9.86 -12.96 18.16
C GLN A 47 -11.27 -13.50 17.90
N VAL A 48 -12.26 -12.70 18.26
CA VAL A 48 -13.64 -12.91 17.81
C VAL A 48 -13.61 -12.65 16.32
N THR A 49 -13.54 -13.70 15.52
CA THR A 49 -13.80 -13.62 14.07
C THR A 49 -15.26 -13.21 13.93
N PRO A 50 -15.57 -12.01 13.42
CA PRO A 50 -16.94 -11.60 13.24
C PRO A 50 -17.65 -12.52 12.24
N ASP A 51 -18.92 -12.81 12.44
CA ASP A 51 -19.77 -13.51 11.46
C ASP A 51 -20.13 -12.51 10.34
N PHE A 52 -19.45 -12.62 9.20
CA PHE A 52 -19.45 -11.64 8.13
C PHE A 52 -20.59 -11.79 7.09
N ASN A 53 -21.58 -12.63 7.35
CA ASN A 53 -22.74 -12.81 6.45
C ASN A 53 -23.94 -11.91 6.79
N VAL A 54 -23.79 -10.96 7.70
CA VAL A 54 -24.87 -10.04 8.09
C VAL A 54 -24.66 -8.70 7.36
N LYS A 55 -25.69 -8.19 6.66
CA LYS A 55 -25.70 -6.82 6.16
C LYS A 55 -25.39 -5.86 7.29
N VAL A 56 -24.21 -5.25 7.26
CA VAL A 56 -23.76 -4.33 8.31
C VAL A 56 -24.52 -3.01 8.17
N PRO A 57 -25.21 -2.53 9.21
CA PRO A 57 -25.87 -1.23 9.16
C PRO A 57 -24.86 -0.12 8.89
N VAL A 58 -25.25 0.87 8.11
CA VAL A 58 -24.47 2.09 7.90
C VAL A 58 -24.22 2.78 9.24
N GLY A 59 -22.97 3.17 9.49
CA GLY A 59 -22.61 3.89 10.71
C GLY A 59 -21.12 3.79 11.01
N TYR A 60 -20.73 4.51 12.05
CA TYR A 60 -19.33 4.56 12.49
C TYR A 60 -19.22 4.79 13.99
N THR A 61 -18.05 4.52 14.54
CA THR A 61 -17.66 4.85 15.92
C THR A 61 -16.39 5.70 15.88
N LYS A 62 -16.36 6.83 16.59
CA LYS A 62 -15.14 7.60 16.80
C LYS A 62 -14.27 6.84 17.80
N THR A 63 -13.05 6.46 17.37
CA THR A 63 -12.13 5.67 18.19
C THR A 63 -11.14 6.53 18.96
N GLY A 64 -10.92 7.79 18.53
CA GLY A 64 -10.06 8.73 19.23
C GLY A 64 -9.67 9.93 18.39
N VAL A 65 -8.80 10.74 18.96
CA VAL A 65 -8.07 11.80 18.27
C VAL A 65 -6.59 11.62 18.60
N GLU A 66 -5.80 11.43 17.59
CA GLU A 66 -4.34 11.39 17.71
C GLU A 66 -3.76 12.77 17.43
N LYS A 67 -2.60 13.07 18.01
CA LYS A 67 -1.95 14.36 17.81
C LYS A 67 -0.52 14.14 17.35
N LEU A 68 -0.19 14.68 16.19
CA LEU A 68 1.17 14.65 15.66
C LEU A 68 2.07 15.61 16.45
N SER A 69 3.39 15.42 16.32
CA SER A 69 4.40 16.25 16.99
C SER A 69 4.31 17.75 16.63
N ASN A 70 3.79 18.06 15.44
CA ASN A 70 3.53 19.45 14.99
C ASN A 70 2.22 20.04 15.50
N GLY A 71 1.46 19.29 16.32
CA GLY A 71 0.19 19.72 16.90
C GLY A 71 -1.04 19.44 16.04
N GLN A 72 -0.87 18.91 14.82
CA GLN A 72 -2.00 18.53 13.96
C GLN A 72 -2.79 17.37 14.56
N GLU A 73 -4.11 17.48 14.57
CA GLU A 73 -5.01 16.45 15.04
C GLU A 73 -5.42 15.51 13.91
N ILE A 74 -5.52 14.23 14.22
CA ILE A 74 -6.04 13.17 13.35
C ILE A 74 -7.24 12.56 14.04
N HIS A 75 -8.42 12.72 13.46
CA HIS A 75 -9.65 12.15 13.96
C HIS A 75 -9.79 10.72 13.45
N CYS A 76 -9.79 9.75 14.38
CA CYS A 76 -9.82 8.33 14.08
C CYS A 76 -11.22 7.76 14.27
N TYR A 77 -11.68 6.99 13.28
CA TYR A 77 -12.99 6.36 13.27
C TYR A 77 -12.88 4.91 12.79
N LYS A 78 -13.89 4.12 13.13
CA LYS A 78 -14.09 2.78 12.59
C LYS A 78 -15.53 2.67 12.07
N LEU A 79 -15.69 2.32 10.80
CA LEU A 79 -16.99 2.05 10.22
C LEU A 79 -17.57 0.73 10.77
N ASN A 80 -18.88 0.58 10.73
CA ASN A 80 -19.54 -0.64 11.20
C ASN A 80 -19.11 -1.89 10.41
N ASN A 81 -18.69 -1.72 9.14
CA ASN A 81 -18.10 -2.81 8.35
C ASN A 81 -16.63 -3.10 8.67
N GLY A 82 -16.06 -2.44 9.68
CA GLY A 82 -14.70 -2.70 10.15
C GLY A 82 -13.61 -1.84 9.52
N GLN A 83 -13.90 -1.09 8.45
CA GLN A 83 -12.94 -0.19 7.80
C GLN A 83 -12.49 0.92 8.77
N LYS A 84 -11.19 1.20 8.77
CA LYS A 84 -10.63 2.32 9.52
C LYS A 84 -10.71 3.59 8.68
N VAL A 85 -11.02 4.72 9.32
CA VAL A 85 -11.01 6.04 8.68
C VAL A 85 -10.24 7.00 9.56
N MET A 86 -9.32 7.73 8.95
CA MET A 86 -8.51 8.77 9.59
C MET A 86 -8.73 10.08 8.85
N ILE A 87 -9.10 11.13 9.55
CA ILE A 87 -9.32 12.46 8.97
C ILE A 87 -8.38 13.44 9.63
N ALA A 88 -7.48 14.01 8.84
CA ALA A 88 -6.48 14.97 9.27
C ALA A 88 -6.80 16.35 8.63
N PRO A 89 -7.64 17.18 9.26
CA PRO A 89 -8.00 18.49 8.74
C PRO A 89 -6.77 19.39 8.73
N LYS A 90 -6.53 20.03 7.59
CA LYS A 90 -5.42 20.95 7.39
C LYS A 90 -5.81 21.99 6.34
N GLU A 91 -5.53 23.27 6.60
CA GLU A 91 -5.66 24.29 5.58
C GLU A 91 -4.85 23.89 4.33
N SER A 92 -5.55 23.73 3.22
CA SER A 92 -4.99 23.25 1.95
C SER A 92 -5.87 23.64 0.78
N ALA A 93 -5.23 23.92 -0.36
CA ALA A 93 -5.93 24.13 -1.63
C ALA A 93 -6.49 22.82 -2.23
N MET A 94 -6.13 21.66 -1.68
CA MET A 94 -6.56 20.35 -2.16
C MET A 94 -7.15 19.53 -1.02
N THR A 95 -8.21 18.79 -1.35
CA THR A 95 -8.75 17.72 -0.51
C THR A 95 -8.35 16.37 -1.12
N THR A 96 -7.73 15.53 -0.33
CA THR A 96 -7.25 14.21 -0.76
C THR A 96 -7.96 13.10 0.00
N LEU A 97 -8.52 12.16 -0.73
CA LEU A 97 -9.05 10.89 -0.26
C LEU A 97 -8.08 9.79 -0.70
N ASN A 98 -7.51 9.08 0.26
CA ASN A 98 -6.58 7.98 0.00
C ASN A 98 -7.06 6.71 0.71
N THR A 99 -7.21 5.61 -0.03
CA THR A 99 -7.55 4.31 0.56
C THR A 99 -6.40 3.35 0.39
N TYR A 100 -5.89 2.88 1.51
CA TYR A 100 -4.88 1.84 1.62
C TYR A 100 -5.58 0.49 1.78
N VAL A 101 -5.29 -0.43 0.88
CA VAL A 101 -5.61 -1.84 1.03
C VAL A 101 -4.36 -2.52 1.55
N ASN A 102 -4.46 -3.19 2.70
CA ASN A 102 -3.31 -3.84 3.33
C ASN A 102 -2.98 -5.16 2.61
N THR A 103 -2.58 -5.03 1.34
CA THR A 103 -2.16 -6.13 0.46
C THR A 103 -1.20 -5.63 -0.59
N GLY A 104 -0.22 -6.44 -0.94
CA GLY A 104 0.78 -6.16 -1.95
C GLY A 104 1.52 -7.44 -2.33
N SER A 105 2.71 -7.35 -2.92
CA SER A 105 3.42 -8.52 -3.44
C SER A 105 3.79 -9.57 -2.39
N MET A 106 3.85 -9.21 -1.10
CA MET A 106 4.03 -10.19 0.00
C MET A 106 2.82 -11.10 0.22
N ASN A 107 1.66 -10.76 -0.32
CA ASN A 107 0.43 -11.55 -0.20
C ASN A 107 0.21 -12.49 -1.39
N GLU A 108 1.12 -12.47 -2.36
CA GLU A 108 1.03 -13.25 -3.58
C GLU A 108 1.63 -14.65 -3.42
N LYS A 109 1.09 -15.62 -4.16
CA LYS A 109 1.72 -16.92 -4.35
C LYS A 109 2.78 -16.82 -5.45
N ASP A 110 3.69 -17.78 -5.50
CA ASP A 110 4.80 -17.75 -6.44
C ASP A 110 4.35 -17.81 -7.91
N ASP A 111 3.23 -18.45 -8.19
CA ASP A 111 2.61 -18.54 -9.52
C ASP A 111 1.64 -17.38 -9.84
N GLU A 112 1.48 -16.44 -8.90
CA GLU A 112 0.58 -15.28 -9.00
C GLU A 112 1.36 -13.96 -8.88
N ARG A 113 2.69 -13.96 -9.00
CA ARG A 113 3.52 -12.76 -8.84
C ARG A 113 3.11 -11.66 -9.81
N GLY A 114 2.84 -10.46 -9.26
CA GLY A 114 2.35 -9.29 -9.98
C GLY A 114 0.83 -9.14 -9.97
N ILE A 115 0.07 -10.08 -9.36
CA ILE A 115 -1.40 -10.00 -9.33
C ILE A 115 -1.90 -8.82 -8.49
N SER A 116 -1.17 -8.37 -7.47
CA SER A 116 -1.51 -7.17 -6.69
C SER A 116 -1.52 -5.93 -7.58
N HIS A 117 -0.47 -5.75 -8.37
CA HIS A 117 -0.32 -4.68 -9.34
C HIS A 117 -1.36 -4.78 -10.45
N PHE A 118 -1.63 -6.00 -10.93
CA PHE A 118 -2.71 -6.23 -11.89
C PHE A 118 -4.09 -5.82 -11.34
N CYS A 119 -4.38 -6.13 -10.07
CA CYS A 119 -5.61 -5.69 -9.40
C CYS A 119 -5.68 -4.16 -9.25
N GLU A 120 -4.55 -3.48 -9.04
CA GLU A 120 -4.48 -2.03 -9.04
C GLU A 120 -4.97 -1.45 -10.37
N HIS A 121 -4.46 -1.95 -11.49
CA HIS A 121 -4.89 -1.56 -12.83
C HIS A 121 -6.38 -1.80 -13.06
N MET A 122 -6.88 -2.99 -12.66
CA MET A 122 -8.29 -3.35 -12.79
C MET A 122 -9.22 -2.37 -12.07
N ALA A 123 -8.78 -1.69 -11.01
CA ALA A 123 -9.57 -0.71 -10.29
C ALA A 123 -9.94 0.52 -11.14
N PHE A 124 -9.20 0.80 -12.20
CA PHE A 124 -9.46 1.90 -13.15
C PHE A 124 -10.21 1.45 -14.42
N ASN A 125 -10.41 0.15 -14.59
CA ASN A 125 -11.04 -0.43 -15.79
C ASN A 125 -12.55 -0.49 -15.73
N GLY A 126 -13.13 -0.18 -14.57
CA GLY A 126 -14.56 -0.05 -14.42
C GLY A 126 -15.17 -0.88 -13.29
N THR A 127 -16.43 -0.59 -13.03
CA THR A 127 -17.21 -1.19 -11.96
C THR A 127 -18.55 -1.68 -12.49
N LYS A 128 -19.14 -2.70 -11.85
CA LYS A 128 -20.42 -3.30 -12.25
C LYS A 128 -21.60 -2.36 -12.07
N GLY A 129 -21.56 -1.48 -11.06
CA GLY A 129 -22.63 -0.57 -10.73
C GLY A 129 -23.86 -1.27 -10.12
N SER A 130 -23.68 -2.42 -9.47
CA SER A 130 -24.72 -3.14 -8.74
C SER A 130 -24.76 -2.75 -7.26
N ASP A 131 -25.85 -3.07 -6.56
CA ASP A 131 -25.99 -2.98 -5.10
C ASP A 131 -25.71 -1.58 -4.51
N GLY A 132 -25.98 -0.53 -5.29
CA GLY A 132 -25.82 0.86 -4.89
C GLY A 132 -24.40 1.40 -5.05
N TYR A 133 -23.52 0.67 -5.75
CA TYR A 133 -22.27 1.19 -6.25
C TYR A 133 -22.44 1.97 -7.55
N GLU A 134 -21.53 2.91 -7.81
CA GLU A 134 -21.52 3.66 -9.07
C GLU A 134 -20.99 2.78 -10.20
N LYS A 135 -21.67 2.84 -11.36
CA LYS A 135 -21.16 2.22 -12.57
C LYS A 135 -20.14 3.13 -13.23
N LEU A 136 -18.93 2.64 -13.35
CA LEU A 136 -17.81 3.33 -14.01
C LEU A 136 -17.37 2.50 -15.23
N GLY A 137 -17.08 3.19 -16.32
CA GLY A 137 -16.42 2.60 -17.48
C GLY A 137 -14.90 2.76 -17.40
N ILE A 138 -14.20 2.20 -18.40
CA ILE A 138 -12.73 2.33 -18.52
C ILE A 138 -12.37 3.82 -18.61
N GLY A 139 -11.45 4.27 -17.75
CA GLY A 139 -10.97 5.64 -17.72
C GLY A 139 -11.94 6.67 -17.14
N ASP A 140 -13.15 6.28 -16.73
CA ASP A 140 -14.14 7.20 -16.15
C ASP A 140 -13.64 7.88 -14.87
N VAL A 141 -12.86 7.18 -14.05
CA VAL A 141 -12.29 7.76 -12.83
C VAL A 141 -11.39 8.93 -13.17
N PHE A 142 -10.46 8.76 -14.12
CA PHE A 142 -9.54 9.81 -14.57
C PHE A 142 -10.30 10.99 -15.17
N ARG A 143 -11.28 10.72 -16.02
CA ARG A 143 -12.09 11.75 -16.67
C ARG A 143 -12.91 12.54 -15.65
N LYS A 144 -13.70 11.87 -14.80
CA LYS A 144 -14.56 12.53 -13.81
C LYS A 144 -13.77 13.34 -12.78
N VAL A 145 -12.65 12.82 -12.31
CA VAL A 145 -11.75 13.53 -11.39
C VAL A 145 -11.09 14.72 -12.10
N GLY A 146 -10.68 14.55 -13.36
CA GLY A 146 -10.15 15.63 -14.19
C GLY A 146 -11.16 16.74 -14.46
N ASP A 147 -12.43 16.39 -14.70
CA ASP A 147 -13.53 17.36 -14.87
C ASP A 147 -13.76 18.22 -13.61
N MET A 148 -13.43 17.71 -12.41
CA MET A 148 -13.41 18.45 -11.15
C MET A 148 -12.14 19.28 -10.95
N GLY A 149 -11.18 19.27 -11.90
CA GLY A 149 -9.85 19.89 -11.74
C GLY A 149 -8.92 19.09 -10.81
N GLY A 150 -9.26 17.86 -10.51
CA GLY A 150 -8.55 16.96 -9.62
C GLY A 150 -7.55 16.05 -10.35
N ARG A 151 -6.98 15.15 -9.58
CA ARG A 151 -6.08 14.09 -10.06
C ARG A 151 -6.28 12.81 -9.27
N THR A 152 -6.03 11.69 -9.90
CA THR A 152 -6.07 10.37 -9.28
C THR A 152 -4.83 9.57 -9.65
N ASN A 153 -4.41 8.70 -8.76
CA ASN A 153 -3.32 7.75 -8.97
C ASN A 153 -3.48 6.56 -8.03
N ALA A 154 -2.73 5.50 -8.30
CA ALA A 154 -2.57 4.38 -7.38
C ALA A 154 -1.12 3.91 -7.37
N SER A 155 -0.76 3.08 -6.42
CA SER A 155 0.52 2.39 -6.39
C SER A 155 0.43 1.11 -5.58
N THR A 156 1.15 0.10 -6.02
CA THR A 156 1.32 -1.17 -5.32
C THR A 156 2.72 -1.28 -4.76
N ASN A 157 2.81 -1.80 -3.54
CA ASN A 157 4.03 -2.00 -2.79
C ASN A 157 4.14 -3.45 -2.30
N PHE A 158 5.13 -3.74 -1.46
CA PHE A 158 5.25 -5.07 -0.83
C PHE A 158 4.06 -5.45 0.04
N ALA A 159 3.59 -4.53 0.88
CA ALA A 159 2.59 -4.78 1.91
C ALA A 159 1.25 -4.07 1.68
N GLU A 160 1.19 -3.14 0.76
CA GLU A 160 0.00 -2.30 0.54
C GLU A 160 -0.20 -1.93 -0.91
N THR A 161 -1.45 -1.67 -1.26
CA THR A 161 -1.87 -1.00 -2.49
C THR A 161 -2.69 0.21 -2.09
N ASN A 162 -2.33 1.40 -2.59
CA ASN A 162 -3.05 2.62 -2.26
C ASN A 162 -3.70 3.25 -3.49
N TYR A 163 -4.82 3.92 -3.26
CA TYR A 163 -5.63 4.60 -4.28
C TYR A 163 -5.91 6.01 -3.82
N THR A 164 -5.42 7.00 -4.55
CA THR A 164 -5.50 8.41 -4.19
C THR A 164 -6.38 9.17 -5.17
N ILE A 165 -7.32 9.95 -4.66
CA ILE A 165 -8.08 10.94 -5.41
C ILE A 165 -7.91 12.29 -4.70
N SER A 166 -7.43 13.30 -5.44
CA SER A 166 -7.29 14.65 -4.94
C SER A 166 -8.14 15.61 -5.79
N ILE A 167 -8.95 16.44 -5.14
CA ILE A 167 -9.76 17.48 -5.77
C ILE A 167 -9.40 18.85 -5.21
N PRO A 168 -9.57 19.96 -6.00
CA PRO A 168 -9.41 21.31 -5.48
C PRO A 168 -10.45 21.59 -4.40
N GLN A 169 -10.03 22.11 -3.28
CA GLN A 169 -10.86 22.50 -2.13
C GLN A 169 -11.91 21.46 -1.71
N PHE A 170 -12.44 21.57 -0.52
CA PHE A 170 -13.56 20.75 -0.07
C PHE A 170 -14.86 21.30 -0.62
N ASN A 171 -15.55 20.49 -1.41
CA ASN A 171 -16.93 20.68 -1.83
C ASN A 171 -17.68 19.40 -1.49
N LYS A 172 -18.76 19.49 -0.75
CA LYS A 172 -19.52 18.33 -0.26
C LYS A 172 -19.96 17.39 -1.38
N ASN A 173 -20.46 17.93 -2.50
CA ASN A 173 -20.97 17.13 -3.62
C ASN A 173 -19.83 16.41 -4.34
N ASP A 174 -18.72 17.12 -4.59
CA ASP A 174 -17.56 16.54 -5.24
C ASP A 174 -16.90 15.51 -4.33
N PHE A 175 -16.81 15.78 -3.02
CA PHE A 175 -16.30 14.83 -2.05
C PHE A 175 -17.18 13.57 -1.96
N GLU A 176 -18.50 13.72 -1.90
CA GLU A 176 -19.42 12.57 -1.94
C GLU A 176 -19.25 11.75 -3.24
N THR A 177 -19.02 12.42 -4.37
CA THR A 177 -18.80 11.79 -5.66
C THR A 177 -17.51 10.97 -5.66
N ILE A 178 -16.39 11.53 -5.20
CA ILE A 178 -15.13 10.76 -5.15
C ILE A 178 -15.17 9.62 -4.13
N VAL A 179 -15.89 9.77 -3.02
CA VAL A 179 -16.10 8.68 -2.05
C VAL A 179 -16.90 7.54 -2.67
N LYS A 180 -17.98 7.84 -3.43
CA LYS A 180 -18.75 6.82 -4.16
C LYS A 180 -17.91 6.11 -5.21
N MET A 181 -17.15 6.86 -6.00
CA MET A 181 -16.25 6.28 -7.00
C MET A 181 -15.22 5.36 -6.34
N GLN A 182 -14.53 5.82 -5.32
CA GLN A 182 -13.52 5.01 -4.65
C GLN A 182 -14.11 3.79 -3.94
N SER A 183 -15.28 3.92 -3.32
CA SER A 183 -16.01 2.77 -2.76
C SER A 183 -16.35 1.73 -3.83
N SER A 184 -16.74 2.16 -5.04
CA SER A 184 -17.03 1.27 -6.16
C SER A 184 -15.76 0.59 -6.68
N MET A 185 -14.64 1.32 -6.77
CA MET A 185 -13.33 0.76 -7.12
C MET A 185 -12.85 -0.29 -6.11
N MET A 186 -13.14 -0.08 -4.82
CA MET A 186 -12.67 -0.97 -3.75
C MET A 186 -13.56 -2.20 -3.55
N ASN A 187 -14.82 -2.21 -4.02
CA ASN A 187 -15.77 -3.25 -3.64
C ASN A 187 -16.62 -3.80 -4.80
N ASN A 188 -16.53 -3.23 -6.01
CA ASN A 188 -17.47 -3.60 -7.08
C ASN A 188 -16.85 -3.63 -8.49
N LEU A 189 -15.60 -4.12 -8.61
CA LEU A 189 -14.89 -4.13 -9.88
C LEU A 189 -15.54 -5.03 -10.93
N GLU A 190 -15.48 -4.60 -12.19
CA GLU A 190 -15.80 -5.43 -13.35
C GLU A 190 -14.55 -6.24 -13.74
N MET A 191 -14.62 -7.57 -13.58
CA MET A 191 -13.50 -8.49 -13.81
C MET A 191 -13.90 -9.63 -14.75
N SER A 192 -14.64 -9.31 -15.82
CA SER A 192 -14.91 -10.29 -16.88
C SER A 192 -13.63 -10.68 -17.62
N ASP A 193 -13.62 -11.85 -18.25
CA ASP A 193 -12.49 -12.33 -19.05
C ASP A 193 -12.00 -11.27 -20.04
N ASN A 194 -12.94 -10.63 -20.77
CA ASN A 194 -12.61 -9.58 -21.73
C ASN A 194 -11.93 -8.35 -21.10
N MET A 195 -12.24 -8.01 -19.83
CA MET A 195 -11.59 -6.88 -19.15
C MET A 195 -10.19 -7.26 -18.68
N VAL A 196 -10.03 -8.49 -18.19
CA VAL A 196 -8.72 -9.04 -17.79
C VAL A 196 -7.81 -9.18 -19.00
N ASP A 197 -8.30 -9.74 -20.10
CA ASP A 197 -7.53 -9.89 -21.35
C ASP A 197 -7.03 -8.56 -21.90
N LYS A 198 -7.84 -7.50 -21.83
CA LYS A 198 -7.44 -6.16 -22.27
C LYS A 198 -6.32 -5.56 -21.43
N GLU A 199 -6.28 -5.89 -20.14
CA GLU A 199 -5.32 -5.31 -19.21
C GLU A 199 -3.94 -5.98 -19.26
N HIS A 200 -3.83 -7.19 -19.81
CA HIS A 200 -2.53 -7.84 -20.03
C HIS A 200 -1.55 -6.95 -20.81
N GLY A 201 -2.01 -6.29 -21.88
CA GLY A 201 -1.19 -5.41 -22.71
C GLY A 201 -0.59 -4.22 -21.94
N PRO A 202 -1.39 -3.37 -21.30
CA PRO A 202 -0.92 -2.27 -20.48
C PRO A 202 0.08 -2.70 -19.40
N VAL A 203 -0.28 -3.71 -18.59
CA VAL A 203 0.59 -4.17 -17.48
C VAL A 203 1.92 -4.73 -17.99
N THR A 204 1.89 -5.57 -19.04
CA THR A 204 3.14 -6.12 -19.61
C THR A 204 4.01 -5.05 -20.27
N SER A 205 3.39 -4.02 -20.87
CA SER A 205 4.13 -2.88 -21.42
C SER A 205 4.86 -2.11 -20.34
N GLU A 206 4.23 -1.93 -19.17
CA GLU A 206 4.83 -1.28 -18.02
C GLU A 206 5.98 -2.11 -17.43
N ILE A 207 5.79 -3.42 -17.24
CA ILE A 207 6.87 -4.32 -16.79
C ILE A 207 8.08 -4.22 -17.71
N ASN A 208 7.86 -4.26 -19.03
CA ASN A 208 8.95 -4.14 -20.00
C ASN A 208 9.66 -2.78 -19.91
N MET A 209 8.91 -1.69 -19.70
CA MET A 209 9.48 -0.37 -19.52
C MET A 209 10.40 -0.32 -18.29
N TYR A 210 9.98 -0.88 -17.16
CA TYR A 210 10.79 -0.91 -15.94
C TYR A 210 11.99 -1.85 -16.04
N SER A 211 11.83 -3.00 -16.71
CA SER A 211 12.94 -3.94 -16.93
C SER A 211 13.98 -3.42 -17.90
N ASP A 212 13.70 -2.33 -18.61
CA ASP A 212 14.66 -1.63 -19.47
C ASP A 212 15.44 -0.53 -18.71
N MET A 213 15.09 -0.21 -17.48
CA MET A 213 15.73 0.82 -16.65
C MET A 213 16.84 0.21 -15.77
N PRO A 214 18.13 0.55 -16.01
CA PRO A 214 19.26 -0.02 -15.25
C PRO A 214 19.15 0.21 -13.74
N ASP A 215 18.66 1.38 -13.31
CA ASP A 215 18.49 1.73 -11.90
C ASP A 215 17.45 0.83 -11.24
N ASN A 216 16.34 0.53 -11.94
CA ASN A 216 15.29 -0.36 -11.44
C ASN A 216 15.79 -1.80 -11.32
N ILE A 217 16.53 -2.28 -12.33
CA ILE A 217 17.17 -3.60 -12.27
C ILE A 217 18.10 -3.70 -11.06
N ALA A 218 18.96 -2.71 -10.86
CA ALA A 218 19.90 -2.70 -9.74
C ALA A 218 19.19 -2.68 -8.40
N ALA A 219 18.13 -1.88 -8.25
CA ALA A 219 17.30 -1.80 -7.03
C ALA A 219 16.61 -3.15 -6.73
N ASN A 220 15.97 -3.76 -7.72
CA ASN A 220 15.29 -5.05 -7.55
C ASN A 220 16.27 -6.17 -7.17
N VAL A 221 17.45 -6.23 -7.80
CA VAL A 221 18.47 -7.20 -7.44
C VAL A 221 18.99 -6.97 -6.02
N ALA A 222 19.19 -5.72 -5.62
CA ALA A 222 19.63 -5.40 -4.26
C ALA A 222 18.60 -5.87 -3.22
N ILE A 223 17.31 -5.60 -3.43
CA ILE A 223 16.23 -6.03 -2.51
C ILE A 223 16.07 -7.53 -2.47
N LYS A 224 16.05 -8.21 -3.63
CA LYS A 224 15.99 -9.67 -3.68
C LYS A 224 17.11 -10.32 -2.87
N ASN A 225 18.31 -9.75 -2.93
CA ASN A 225 19.43 -10.26 -2.15
C ASN A 225 19.33 -9.88 -0.68
N LEU A 226 18.89 -8.67 -0.33
CA LEU A 226 18.74 -8.23 1.06
C LEU A 226 17.75 -9.10 1.84
N TYR A 227 16.62 -9.43 1.23
CA TYR A 227 15.56 -10.20 1.88
C TYR A 227 15.52 -11.67 1.46
N ASN A 228 16.52 -12.14 0.72
CA ASN A 228 16.58 -13.51 0.20
C ASN A 228 15.28 -13.94 -0.50
N ILE A 229 14.68 -13.03 -1.27
CA ILE A 229 13.43 -13.30 -1.99
C ILE A 229 13.72 -14.27 -3.14
N GLN A 230 13.18 -15.46 -3.03
CA GLN A 230 13.31 -16.51 -4.03
C GLN A 230 12.20 -16.37 -5.08
N THR A 231 12.42 -15.51 -6.04
CA THR A 231 11.50 -15.33 -7.17
C THR A 231 12.28 -15.30 -8.49
N THR A 232 11.67 -15.82 -9.53
CA THR A 232 12.16 -15.71 -10.91
C THR A 232 11.84 -14.34 -11.51
N SER A 233 10.93 -13.59 -10.88
CA SER A 233 10.57 -12.25 -11.34
C SER A 233 11.75 -11.29 -11.26
N ASP A 234 11.98 -10.51 -12.29
CA ASP A 234 12.97 -9.43 -12.29
C ASP A 234 12.49 -8.26 -11.43
N ASP A 235 11.19 -8.00 -11.39
CA ASP A 235 10.57 -7.03 -10.49
C ASP A 235 9.87 -7.74 -9.33
N VAL A 236 10.16 -7.32 -8.11
CA VAL A 236 9.62 -7.94 -6.88
C VAL A 236 8.17 -7.55 -6.59
N VAL A 237 7.63 -6.56 -7.28
CA VAL A 237 6.24 -6.09 -7.13
C VAL A 237 5.43 -6.37 -8.40
N ALA A 238 5.93 -5.96 -9.56
CA ALA A 238 5.18 -6.07 -10.82
C ALA A 238 5.13 -7.49 -11.41
N GLY A 239 5.99 -8.38 -10.93
CA GLY A 239 6.04 -9.75 -11.43
C GLY A 239 6.80 -9.90 -12.75
N THR A 240 6.46 -10.92 -13.54
CA THR A 240 7.01 -11.14 -14.89
C THR A 240 5.91 -11.05 -15.95
N VAL A 241 6.30 -10.79 -17.20
CA VAL A 241 5.37 -10.86 -18.34
C VAL A 241 4.66 -12.21 -18.37
N ASP A 242 5.40 -13.31 -18.16
CA ASP A 242 4.81 -14.67 -18.20
C ASP A 242 3.78 -14.86 -17.05
N ASN A 243 4.06 -14.39 -15.85
CA ASN A 243 3.09 -14.44 -14.75
C ASN A 243 1.82 -13.69 -15.11
N ILE A 244 1.96 -12.45 -15.60
CA ILE A 244 0.83 -11.58 -15.96
C ILE A 244 0.00 -12.18 -17.09
N MET A 245 0.62 -12.68 -18.15
CA MET A 245 -0.08 -13.32 -19.26
C MET A 245 -0.84 -14.60 -18.87
N ASN A 246 -0.51 -15.21 -17.72
CA ASN A 246 -1.20 -16.37 -17.14
C ASN A 246 -2.23 -15.98 -16.05
N VAL A 247 -2.46 -14.69 -15.82
CA VAL A 247 -3.55 -14.20 -14.96
C VAL A 247 -4.86 -14.31 -15.70
N ASP A 248 -5.80 -15.09 -15.18
CA ASP A 248 -7.17 -15.17 -15.68
C ASP A 248 -8.14 -14.44 -14.73
N SER A 249 -9.37 -14.25 -15.19
CA SER A 249 -10.41 -13.58 -14.40
C SER A 249 -10.67 -14.28 -13.06
N LYS A 250 -10.56 -15.62 -13.01
CA LYS A 250 -10.74 -16.39 -11.78
C LYS A 250 -9.66 -16.05 -10.77
N LYS A 251 -8.38 -16.01 -11.14
CA LYS A 251 -7.26 -15.65 -10.27
C LYS A 251 -7.42 -14.24 -9.72
N VAL A 252 -7.74 -13.27 -10.59
CA VAL A 252 -7.98 -11.87 -10.19
C VAL A 252 -9.14 -11.77 -9.20
N ILE A 253 -10.27 -12.42 -9.48
CA ILE A 253 -11.44 -12.42 -8.60
C ILE A 253 -11.12 -13.07 -7.25
N ASP A 254 -10.43 -14.20 -7.26
CA ASP A 254 -10.05 -14.92 -6.04
C ASP A 254 -9.08 -14.06 -5.19
N TYR A 255 -8.06 -13.45 -5.82
CA TYR A 255 -7.14 -12.54 -5.15
C TYR A 255 -7.87 -11.32 -4.57
N TYR A 256 -8.70 -10.66 -5.37
CA TYR A 256 -9.46 -9.49 -4.96
C TYR A 256 -10.37 -9.79 -3.76
N LYS A 257 -11.16 -10.86 -3.81
CA LYS A 257 -12.07 -11.26 -2.73
C LYS A 257 -11.33 -11.58 -1.42
N ASN A 258 -10.12 -12.11 -1.51
CA ASN A 258 -9.32 -12.46 -0.34
C ASN A 258 -8.62 -11.26 0.30
N ASN A 259 -8.44 -10.17 -0.42
CA ASN A 259 -7.62 -9.05 0.02
C ASN A 259 -8.39 -7.71 0.09
N TYR A 260 -9.36 -7.48 -0.80
CA TYR A 260 -10.12 -6.23 -0.89
C TYR A 260 -11.44 -6.33 -0.12
N TYR A 261 -11.38 -6.08 1.16
CA TYR A 261 -12.55 -6.05 2.04
C TYR A 261 -12.37 -4.98 3.13
N PRO A 262 -13.47 -4.41 3.65
CA PRO A 262 -13.42 -3.23 4.52
C PRO A 262 -12.47 -3.34 5.72
N ALA A 263 -12.48 -4.45 6.45
CA ALA A 263 -11.62 -4.62 7.63
C ALA A 263 -10.12 -4.66 7.29
N ASN A 264 -9.77 -4.88 6.00
CA ASN A 264 -8.40 -4.85 5.48
C ASN A 264 -8.04 -3.48 4.86
N MET A 265 -8.89 -2.48 5.00
CA MET A 265 -8.70 -1.15 4.40
C MET A 265 -8.61 -0.05 5.46
N THR A 266 -7.83 0.97 5.13
CA THR A 266 -7.78 2.22 5.88
C THR A 266 -7.95 3.38 4.90
N THR A 267 -8.95 4.22 5.13
CA THR A 267 -9.16 5.44 4.35
C THR A 267 -8.65 6.64 5.12
N VAL A 268 -7.85 7.46 4.45
CA VAL A 268 -7.29 8.70 5.00
C VAL A 268 -7.79 9.89 4.20
N VAL A 269 -8.30 10.89 4.90
CA VAL A 269 -8.71 12.17 4.31
C VAL A 269 -7.84 13.28 4.85
N THR A 270 -7.31 14.10 3.95
CA THR A 270 -6.55 15.31 4.31
C THR A 270 -7.02 16.50 3.49
N GLY A 271 -6.93 17.68 4.05
CA GLY A 271 -7.36 18.92 3.38
C GLY A 271 -8.17 19.82 4.32
N ASP A 272 -8.72 20.89 3.76
CA ASP A 272 -9.60 21.79 4.50
C ASP A 272 -11.01 21.19 4.61
N VAL A 273 -11.14 20.18 5.47
CA VAL A 273 -12.36 19.38 5.64
C VAL A 273 -12.86 19.43 7.08
N ASN A 274 -14.18 19.45 7.26
CA ASN A 274 -14.79 19.23 8.54
C ASN A 274 -14.84 17.71 8.82
N PRO A 275 -14.22 17.20 9.90
CA PRO A 275 -14.16 15.76 10.16
C PRO A 275 -15.52 15.10 10.34
N ASP A 276 -16.48 15.79 10.97
CA ASP A 276 -17.80 15.23 11.23
C ASP A 276 -18.62 15.13 9.93
N GLU A 277 -18.51 16.14 9.04
CA GLU A 277 -19.16 16.08 7.73
C GLU A 277 -18.52 15.01 6.81
N ALA A 278 -17.21 14.94 6.79
CA ALA A 278 -16.49 13.98 5.96
C ALA A 278 -16.77 12.53 6.39
N ILE A 279 -16.79 12.23 7.69
CA ILE A 279 -17.06 10.86 8.18
C ILE A 279 -18.51 10.43 7.89
N GLU A 280 -19.48 11.33 7.97
CA GLU A 280 -20.87 11.03 7.60
C GLU A 280 -21.00 10.61 6.14
N ILE A 281 -20.32 11.35 5.24
CA ILE A 281 -20.30 11.04 3.80
C ILE A 281 -19.65 9.69 3.57
N ILE A 282 -18.49 9.45 4.18
CA ILE A 282 -17.76 8.19 4.03
C ILE A 282 -18.59 7.02 4.56
N ALA A 283 -19.11 7.12 5.77
CA ALA A 283 -19.89 6.05 6.40
C ALA A 283 -21.16 5.69 5.61
N LYS A 284 -21.78 6.69 4.96
CA LYS A 284 -22.96 6.48 4.12
C LYS A 284 -22.63 5.78 2.80
N ASN A 285 -21.49 6.07 2.20
CA ASN A 285 -21.18 5.73 0.83
C ASN A 285 -20.09 4.66 0.68
N PHE A 286 -19.18 4.53 1.65
CA PHE A 286 -18.14 3.50 1.60
C PHE A 286 -18.73 2.18 2.10
N ARG A 287 -19.13 1.37 1.14
CA ARG A 287 -19.80 0.09 1.36
C ARG A 287 -18.79 -1.04 1.26
N GLY A 288 -19.25 -2.25 1.40
CA GLY A 288 -18.47 -3.47 1.30
C GLY A 288 -18.76 -4.40 2.46
N GLU A 289 -18.61 -5.69 2.19
CA GLU A 289 -18.78 -6.76 3.17
C GLU A 289 -17.46 -7.46 3.39
N ASN A 290 -17.24 -7.93 4.61
CA ASN A 290 -16.07 -8.74 4.90
C ASN A 290 -16.38 -10.20 4.55
N PRO A 291 -15.43 -10.95 4.02
CA PRO A 291 -15.61 -12.37 3.80
C PRO A 291 -15.69 -13.13 5.14
N SER A 292 -16.44 -14.22 5.16
CA SER A 292 -16.53 -15.10 6.33
C SER A 292 -15.20 -15.78 6.67
N LYS A 293 -14.34 -15.97 5.67
CA LYS A 293 -13.00 -16.52 5.77
C LYS A 293 -12.13 -15.95 4.66
N THR A 294 -10.89 -15.62 4.99
CA THR A 294 -9.87 -15.24 4.01
C THR A 294 -8.77 -16.30 3.96
N ASP A 295 -8.25 -16.56 2.77
CA ASP A 295 -7.01 -17.32 2.55
C ASP A 295 -5.85 -16.35 2.31
N ARG A 296 -5.79 -15.30 3.13
CA ARG A 296 -4.78 -14.27 3.00
C ARG A 296 -3.44 -14.80 3.45
N ARG A 297 -2.50 -14.84 2.54
CA ARG A 297 -1.10 -15.13 2.82
C ARG A 297 -0.37 -13.84 3.16
N MET A 298 0.61 -13.91 4.03
CA MET A 298 1.59 -12.85 4.25
C MET A 298 2.95 -13.51 4.44
N GLU A 299 3.88 -13.17 3.57
CA GLU A 299 5.26 -13.61 3.70
C GLU A 299 6.04 -12.56 4.50
N ALA A 300 6.59 -12.98 5.64
CA ALA A 300 7.46 -12.12 6.42
C ALA A 300 8.84 -12.05 5.76
N LEU A 301 9.19 -10.92 5.21
CA LEU A 301 10.53 -10.67 4.68
C LEU A 301 11.54 -10.64 5.83
N LYS A 302 12.62 -11.42 5.71
CA LYS A 302 13.71 -11.44 6.69
C LYS A 302 14.99 -11.00 5.98
N PRO A 303 15.62 -9.92 6.43
CA PRO A 303 16.89 -9.52 5.86
C PRO A 303 17.96 -10.56 6.14
N ILE A 304 18.92 -10.68 5.24
CA ILE A 304 20.10 -11.51 5.45
C ILE A 304 21.05 -10.84 6.46
N ASP A 305 21.88 -11.66 7.11
CA ASP A 305 22.86 -11.24 8.11
C ASP A 305 24.30 -11.08 7.56
N LYS A 306 24.45 -11.12 6.23
CA LYS A 306 25.74 -11.05 5.53
C LYS A 306 25.72 -10.04 4.41
N THR A 307 26.89 -9.45 4.13
CA THR A 307 27.08 -8.58 2.96
C THR A 307 27.10 -9.42 1.68
N VAL A 308 26.28 -9.01 0.69
CA VAL A 308 26.27 -9.58 -0.67
C VAL A 308 26.60 -8.47 -1.65
N ARG A 309 27.54 -8.74 -2.58
CA ARG A 309 27.83 -7.91 -3.73
C ARG A 309 27.37 -8.63 -4.99
N LYS A 310 26.67 -7.92 -5.88
CA LYS A 310 26.29 -8.37 -7.21
C LYS A 310 26.72 -7.33 -8.24
N ASP A 311 27.40 -7.77 -9.25
CA ASP A 311 27.75 -6.97 -10.42
C ASP A 311 26.84 -7.40 -11.58
N ILE A 312 26.16 -6.43 -12.21
CA ILE A 312 25.22 -6.64 -13.30
C ILE A 312 25.78 -5.91 -14.51
N ILE A 313 25.90 -6.61 -15.63
CA ILE A 313 26.32 -6.02 -16.90
C ILE A 313 25.08 -5.89 -17.78
N SER A 314 24.79 -4.66 -18.20
CA SER A 314 23.66 -4.36 -19.09
C SER A 314 24.17 -3.54 -20.29
N ASN A 315 23.80 -3.97 -21.47
CA ASN A 315 24.06 -3.20 -22.72
C ASN A 315 23.06 -2.00 -22.86
N LYS A 316 22.08 -1.89 -21.98
CA LYS A 316 21.12 -0.77 -21.91
C LYS A 316 21.60 0.36 -21.00
N ALA A 317 22.62 0.10 -20.17
CA ALA A 317 23.15 1.10 -19.25
C ALA A 317 24.02 2.11 -19.97
N VAL A 318 23.68 3.38 -19.85
CA VAL A 318 24.47 4.51 -20.39
C VAL A 318 25.51 5.02 -19.39
N ALA A 319 25.38 4.64 -18.13
CA ALA A 319 26.27 4.97 -17.04
C ALA A 319 26.31 3.83 -16.01
N THR A 320 27.36 3.80 -15.19
CA THR A 320 27.43 2.87 -14.05
C THR A 320 26.52 3.35 -12.94
N THR A 321 25.60 2.50 -12.50
CA THR A 321 24.72 2.75 -11.35
C THR A 321 25.10 1.82 -10.21
N GLY A 322 25.31 2.36 -9.01
CA GLY A 322 25.53 1.61 -7.77
C GLY A 322 24.33 1.73 -6.86
N VAL A 323 23.81 0.60 -6.35
CA VAL A 323 22.76 0.56 -5.34
C VAL A 323 23.29 -0.13 -4.11
N ILE A 324 23.17 0.51 -2.96
CA ILE A 324 23.53 -0.03 -1.66
C ILE A 324 22.26 -0.12 -0.83
N CYS A 325 21.93 -1.34 -0.41
CA CYS A 325 20.78 -1.60 0.47
C CYS A 325 21.26 -2.21 1.79
N PHE A 326 20.66 -1.77 2.86
CA PHE A 326 20.87 -2.32 4.21
C PHE A 326 19.56 -2.30 4.98
N ASN A 327 19.45 -3.20 5.96
CA ASN A 327 18.29 -3.23 6.82
C ASN A 327 18.27 -2.00 7.74
N GLY A 328 17.12 -1.33 7.80
CA GLY A 328 16.88 -0.21 8.69
C GLY A 328 16.29 -0.65 10.04
N PRO A 329 16.07 0.29 10.97
CA PRO A 329 15.33 0.05 12.19
C PRO A 329 13.85 -0.25 11.91
N GLU A 330 13.15 -0.79 12.90
CA GLU A 330 11.71 -0.99 12.82
C GLU A 330 10.96 0.34 12.64
N ASN A 331 9.88 0.34 11.87
CA ASN A 331 9.10 1.55 11.55
C ASN A 331 8.57 2.31 12.77
N ASN A 332 8.27 1.60 13.86
CA ASN A 332 7.81 2.20 15.11
C ASN A 332 8.94 2.92 15.89
N ASN A 333 10.18 2.75 15.49
CA ASN A 333 11.33 3.42 16.09
C ASN A 333 11.62 4.76 15.41
N THR A 334 10.78 5.76 15.64
CA THR A 334 10.86 7.09 15.02
C THR A 334 12.23 7.75 15.21
N LYS A 335 12.88 7.58 16.38
CA LYS A 335 14.17 8.20 16.67
C LYS A 335 15.28 7.66 15.76
N ASP A 336 15.36 6.34 15.63
CA ASP A 336 16.39 5.72 14.81
C ASP A 336 16.10 5.91 13.32
N ASN A 337 14.81 5.95 12.90
CA ASN A 337 14.44 6.28 11.55
C ASN A 337 14.89 7.70 11.17
N ILE A 338 14.65 8.71 12.01
CA ILE A 338 15.15 10.07 11.79
C ILE A 338 16.68 10.10 11.75
N ALA A 339 17.34 9.34 12.61
CA ALA A 339 18.81 9.27 12.62
C ALA A 339 19.35 8.70 11.29
N ILE A 340 18.73 7.65 10.77
CA ILE A 340 19.10 7.06 9.47
C ILE A 340 18.83 8.02 8.32
N GLU A 341 17.72 8.76 8.32
CA GLU A 341 17.46 9.79 7.31
C GLU A 341 18.56 10.86 7.31
N LEU A 342 18.97 11.32 8.48
CA LEU A 342 20.07 12.29 8.61
C LEU A 342 21.41 11.72 8.12
N VAL A 343 21.68 10.45 8.42
CA VAL A 343 22.88 9.75 7.93
C VAL A 343 22.83 9.62 6.39
N ASN A 344 21.70 9.25 5.82
CA ASN A 344 21.53 9.16 4.37
C ASN A 344 21.73 10.52 3.69
N GLU A 345 21.16 11.60 4.26
CA GLU A 345 21.39 12.94 3.74
C GLU A 345 22.87 13.34 3.80
N TYR A 346 23.52 13.03 4.90
CA TYR A 346 24.94 13.37 5.07
C TYR A 346 25.87 12.58 4.16
N LEU A 347 25.60 11.27 3.99
CA LEU A 347 26.51 10.38 3.25
C LEU A 347 26.23 10.38 1.74
N PHE A 348 24.98 10.50 1.30
CA PHE A 348 24.60 10.20 -0.09
C PHE A 348 23.89 11.33 -0.82
N ASN A 349 22.97 12.06 -0.18
CA ASN A 349 22.04 12.92 -0.90
C ASN A 349 22.52 14.36 -1.15
N ARG A 350 23.53 14.83 -0.45
CA ARG A 350 24.08 16.18 -0.66
C ARG A 350 25.11 16.19 -1.75
N LEU A 351 25.16 17.27 -2.55
CA LEU A 351 26.21 17.51 -3.55
C LEU A 351 27.63 17.36 -2.96
N ASN A 352 27.79 17.74 -1.68
CA ASN A 352 29.03 17.61 -0.92
C ASN A 352 28.98 16.43 0.07
N SER A 353 28.26 15.37 -0.24
CA SER A 353 28.26 14.17 0.59
C SER A 353 29.64 13.53 0.64
N LYS A 354 29.95 12.84 1.74
CA LYS A 354 31.25 12.17 1.90
C LYS A 354 31.56 11.18 0.78
N ILE A 355 30.51 10.50 0.27
CA ILE A 355 30.68 9.53 -0.82
C ILE A 355 30.90 10.25 -2.14
N ASN A 356 30.14 11.30 -2.46
CA ASN A 356 30.35 12.06 -3.69
C ASN A 356 31.75 12.69 -3.74
N GLN A 357 32.24 13.24 -2.62
CA GLN A 357 33.61 13.76 -2.52
C GLN A 357 34.66 12.69 -2.80
N SER A 358 34.47 11.45 -2.33
CA SER A 358 35.41 10.36 -2.56
C SER A 358 35.32 9.72 -3.93
N LEU A 359 34.27 10.00 -4.71
CA LEU A 359 34.12 9.54 -6.11
C LEU A 359 34.74 10.54 -7.09
N ASP A 360 34.91 11.80 -6.68
CA ASP A 360 35.54 12.87 -7.48
C ASP A 360 37.07 12.89 -7.33
N GLU A 361 37.65 12.16 -6.35
CA GLU A 361 39.08 11.92 -6.16
C GLU A 361 39.53 10.63 -6.90
#